data_2e53b9697a8790c0103f1d4046c69439
#
_entry.id   2e53b9697a8790c0103f1d4046c69439
#
_cell.length_a   1.000
_cell.length_b   1.000
_cell.length_c   1.000
_cell.angle_alpha   90.00
_cell.angle_beta   90.00
_cell.angle_gamma   90.00
#
_symmetry.space_group_name_H-M   'P 1'
#
loop_
_entity.id
_entity.type
_entity.pdbx_description
1 polymer ?
#
loop_
_entity_poly.entity_id
_entity_poly.type
_entity_poly.pdbx_seq_one_letter_code
_entity_poly.pdbx_strand_id
1 'polypeptide(L)'
;SEHHLVVTPDLRNHGRSPWADSHTYADMADDIQAFLESHWMFTASVVGHSMGGKVAMQLALNHPDRVDKLVVVDIAPGQATDNHSDIFQALTDLDLSKLSTRQEADEFLAARIADFGTRQFLLKNITCNPDGGFAWKMNLPALRRAYADILAPVSGEPFDKPALFVR
;
A
#
# COMPACT_ATOMS: atom_id res chain seq x y z
N SER A 1 -3.29 21.70 -2.02
CA SER A 1 -2.27 22.72 -2.33
C SER A 1 -2.93 23.95 -2.90
N GLU A 2 -2.22 25.08 -2.98
CA GLU A 2 -2.81 26.34 -3.50
C GLU A 2 -3.15 26.26 -5.00
N HIS A 3 -2.54 25.34 -5.74
CA HIS A 3 -2.66 25.24 -7.20
C HIS A 3 -3.17 23.90 -7.72
N HIS A 4 -3.36 22.90 -6.85
CA HIS A 4 -3.75 21.56 -7.26
C HIS A 4 -4.76 20.96 -6.28
N LEU A 5 -5.74 20.25 -6.81
CA LEU A 5 -6.50 19.27 -6.04
C LEU A 5 -5.57 18.08 -5.78
N VAL A 6 -5.37 17.75 -4.52
CA VAL A 6 -4.58 16.56 -4.10
C VAL A 6 -5.52 15.54 -3.50
N VAL A 7 -5.47 14.33 -4.00
CA VAL A 7 -6.25 13.19 -3.51
C VAL A 7 -5.31 12.08 -3.09
N THR A 8 -5.55 11.50 -1.93
CA THR A 8 -4.75 10.40 -1.37
C THR A 8 -5.69 9.23 -1.03
N PRO A 9 -5.98 8.34 -1.99
CA PRO A 9 -6.85 7.19 -1.74
C PRO A 9 -6.13 6.14 -0.89
N ASP A 10 -6.87 5.47 -0.01
CA ASP A 10 -6.43 4.19 0.56
C ASP A 10 -6.52 3.12 -0.54
N LEU A 11 -5.50 2.31 -0.74
CA LEU A 11 -5.55 1.17 -1.66
C LEU A 11 -6.43 0.06 -1.09
N ARG A 12 -6.96 -0.84 -1.94
CA ARG A 12 -7.67 -2.04 -1.47
C ARG A 12 -6.91 -2.73 -0.36
N ASN A 13 -7.61 -3.35 0.57
CA ASN A 13 -7.04 -4.02 1.74
C ASN A 13 -6.36 -3.09 2.77
N HIS A 14 -6.45 -1.76 2.61
CA HIS A 14 -5.90 -0.78 3.54
C HIS A 14 -6.93 0.27 3.94
N GLY A 15 -6.76 0.82 5.15
CA GLY A 15 -7.50 1.98 5.63
C GLY A 15 -9.01 1.78 5.61
N ARG A 16 -9.70 2.66 4.87
CA ARG A 16 -11.16 2.67 4.70
C ARG A 16 -11.62 2.04 3.39
N SER A 17 -10.70 1.66 2.51
CA SER A 17 -11.04 0.99 1.26
C SER A 17 -11.51 -0.44 1.47
N PRO A 18 -12.34 -0.97 0.57
CA PRO A 18 -12.86 -2.34 0.69
C PRO A 18 -11.77 -3.39 0.80
N TRP A 19 -12.05 -4.42 1.57
CA TRP A 19 -11.25 -5.63 1.63
C TRP A 19 -11.58 -6.54 0.45
N ALA A 20 -10.53 -7.11 -0.14
CA ALA A 20 -10.61 -8.03 -1.27
C ALA A 20 -9.66 -9.21 -1.07
N ASP A 21 -9.92 -10.31 -1.74
CA ASP A 21 -9.04 -11.48 -1.69
C ASP A 21 -7.77 -11.29 -2.50
N SER A 22 -7.83 -10.52 -3.59
CA SER A 22 -6.68 -10.19 -4.43
C SER A 22 -5.98 -8.91 -3.99
N HIS A 23 -4.67 -8.83 -4.26
CA HIS A 23 -3.85 -7.65 -4.00
C HIS A 23 -2.70 -7.54 -5.00
N THR A 24 -3.00 -7.68 -6.29
CA THR A 24 -2.04 -7.51 -7.37
C THR A 24 -1.90 -6.04 -7.77
N TYR A 25 -0.79 -5.67 -8.39
CA TYR A 25 -0.61 -4.31 -8.91
C TYR A 25 -1.61 -3.95 -10.00
N ALA A 26 -2.01 -4.92 -10.82
CA ALA A 26 -3.03 -4.73 -11.84
C ALA A 26 -4.39 -4.39 -11.21
N ASP A 27 -4.83 -5.17 -10.22
CA ASP A 27 -6.09 -4.91 -9.52
C ASP A 27 -6.11 -3.55 -8.82
N MET A 28 -4.98 -3.16 -8.19
CA MET A 28 -4.88 -1.85 -7.54
C MET A 28 -4.86 -0.71 -8.55
N ALA A 29 -4.25 -0.89 -9.71
CA ALA A 29 -4.26 0.08 -10.81
C ALA A 29 -5.69 0.26 -11.36
N ASP A 30 -6.43 -0.83 -11.54
CA ASP A 30 -7.82 -0.80 -11.99
C ASP A 30 -8.74 -0.11 -10.97
N ASP A 31 -8.51 -0.30 -9.66
CA ASP A 31 -9.21 0.45 -8.61
C ASP A 31 -8.98 1.97 -8.73
N ILE A 32 -7.74 2.39 -8.96
CA ILE A 32 -7.42 3.81 -9.12
C ILE A 32 -8.04 4.35 -10.41
N GLN A 33 -8.02 3.59 -11.50
CA GLN A 33 -8.67 3.97 -12.75
C GLN A 33 -10.19 4.16 -12.53
N ALA A 34 -10.87 3.21 -11.87
CA ALA A 34 -12.29 3.30 -11.55
C ALA A 34 -12.59 4.48 -10.60
N PHE A 35 -11.69 4.75 -9.63
CA PHE A 35 -11.78 5.92 -8.77
C PHE A 35 -11.73 7.23 -9.57
N LEU A 36 -10.78 7.38 -10.49
CA LEU A 36 -10.69 8.55 -11.35
C LEU A 36 -11.97 8.73 -12.18
N GLU A 37 -12.50 7.66 -12.76
CA GLU A 37 -13.75 7.72 -13.53
C GLU A 37 -14.94 8.16 -12.68
N SER A 38 -15.11 7.54 -11.50
CA SER A 38 -16.24 7.84 -10.62
C SER A 38 -16.25 9.29 -10.11
N HIS A 39 -15.09 9.94 -10.14
CA HIS A 39 -14.92 11.34 -9.72
C HIS A 39 -14.80 12.31 -10.91
N TRP A 40 -15.08 11.87 -12.14
CA TRP A 40 -14.97 12.66 -13.37
C TRP A 40 -13.57 13.25 -13.59
N MET A 41 -12.55 12.58 -13.09
CA MET A 41 -11.15 12.93 -13.31
C MET A 41 -10.64 12.19 -14.54
N PHE A 42 -10.54 12.88 -15.67
CA PHE A 42 -10.14 12.27 -16.93
C PHE A 42 -8.66 11.87 -16.93
N THR A 43 -7.81 12.73 -16.35
CA THR A 43 -6.37 12.51 -16.22
C THR A 43 -5.87 13.03 -14.87
N ALA A 44 -4.72 12.50 -14.43
CA ALA A 44 -4.06 12.95 -13.21
C ALA A 44 -2.53 12.88 -13.34
N SER A 45 -1.82 13.76 -12.63
CA SER A 45 -0.43 13.52 -12.29
C SER A 45 -0.39 12.58 -11.09
N VAL A 46 0.29 11.45 -11.21
CA VAL A 46 0.28 10.38 -10.21
C VAL A 46 1.62 10.33 -9.49
N VAL A 47 1.57 10.30 -8.16
CA VAL A 47 2.75 10.19 -7.30
C VAL A 47 2.60 8.93 -6.44
N GLY A 48 3.55 8.04 -6.49
CA GLY A 48 3.56 6.82 -5.68
C GLY A 48 4.89 6.60 -4.95
N HIS A 49 4.82 6.21 -3.68
CA HIS A 49 5.97 5.84 -2.87
C HIS A 49 5.95 4.34 -2.57
N SER A 50 7.09 3.66 -2.69
CA SER A 50 7.24 2.23 -2.39
C SER A 50 6.19 1.38 -3.13
N MET A 51 5.40 0.55 -2.46
CA MET A 51 4.30 -0.22 -3.06
C MET A 51 3.35 0.66 -3.89
N GLY A 52 2.99 1.86 -3.37
CA GLY A 52 2.20 2.84 -4.14
C GLY A 52 2.90 3.34 -5.40
N GLY A 53 4.23 3.32 -5.44
CA GLY A 53 5.02 3.60 -6.64
C GLY A 53 4.85 2.51 -7.71
N LYS A 54 4.80 1.24 -7.32
CA LYS A 54 4.49 0.14 -8.24
C LYS A 54 3.05 0.20 -8.75
N VAL A 55 2.09 0.56 -7.89
CA VAL A 55 0.70 0.81 -8.31
C VAL A 55 0.64 1.95 -9.33
N ALA A 56 1.34 3.06 -9.07
CA ALA A 56 1.39 4.20 -9.98
C ALA A 56 2.01 3.83 -11.34
N MET A 57 3.10 3.05 -11.33
CA MET A 57 3.71 2.51 -12.55
C MET A 57 2.74 1.58 -13.28
N GLN A 58 2.08 0.65 -12.59
CA GLN A 58 1.14 -0.27 -13.23
C GLN A 58 -0.06 0.46 -13.82
N LEU A 59 -0.58 1.51 -13.15
CA LEU A 59 -1.61 2.38 -13.70
C LEU A 59 -1.15 3.05 -14.99
N ALA A 60 0.07 3.59 -15.02
CA ALA A 60 0.63 4.23 -16.20
C ALA A 60 0.82 3.26 -17.37
N LEU A 61 1.16 1.99 -17.08
CA LEU A 61 1.34 0.94 -18.09
C LEU A 61 0.01 0.41 -18.63
N ASN A 62 -1.01 0.23 -17.77
CA ASN A 62 -2.31 -0.33 -18.15
C ASN A 62 -3.26 0.73 -18.70
N HIS A 63 -3.21 1.95 -18.16
CA HIS A 63 -4.14 3.04 -18.45
C HIS A 63 -3.37 4.36 -18.74
N PRO A 64 -2.48 4.38 -19.76
CA PRO A 64 -1.62 5.53 -20.04
C PRO A 64 -2.40 6.83 -20.28
N ASP A 65 -3.62 6.72 -20.82
CA ASP A 65 -4.48 7.89 -21.06
C ASP A 65 -4.96 8.56 -19.76
N ARG A 66 -4.92 7.86 -18.64
CA ARG A 66 -5.30 8.37 -17.30
C ARG A 66 -4.18 9.07 -16.57
N VAL A 67 -2.93 8.92 -17.04
CA VAL A 67 -1.75 9.46 -16.37
C VAL A 67 -1.11 10.53 -17.25
N ASP A 68 -1.05 11.78 -16.77
CA ASP A 68 -0.35 12.88 -17.44
C ASP A 68 1.14 12.88 -17.13
N LYS A 69 1.49 12.67 -15.86
CA LYS A 69 2.86 12.63 -15.35
C LYS A 69 2.95 11.60 -14.25
N LEU A 70 4.06 10.90 -14.19
CA LEU A 70 4.35 9.89 -13.19
C LEU A 70 5.51 10.32 -12.30
N VAL A 71 5.34 10.22 -10.98
CA VAL A 71 6.44 10.35 -10.01
C VAL A 71 6.49 9.10 -9.15
N VAL A 72 7.64 8.45 -9.16
CA VAL A 72 7.91 7.22 -8.41
C VAL A 72 8.98 7.51 -7.37
N VAL A 73 8.69 7.22 -6.11
CA VAL A 73 9.61 7.49 -5.00
C VAL A 73 10.03 6.17 -4.35
N ASP A 74 11.35 5.96 -4.26
CA ASP A 74 12.02 4.90 -3.50
C ASP A 74 11.59 3.47 -3.85
N ILE A 75 11.38 3.18 -5.13
CA ILE A 75 11.07 1.82 -5.65
C ILE A 75 11.48 1.69 -7.13
N ALA A 76 11.90 0.50 -7.51
CA ALA A 76 12.15 0.13 -8.91
C ALA A 76 11.00 -0.69 -9.49
N PRO A 77 10.82 -0.70 -10.84
CA PRO A 77 9.78 -1.49 -11.51
C PRO A 77 9.99 -3.00 -11.42
N GLY A 78 11.22 -3.43 -11.20
CA GLY A 78 11.60 -4.85 -11.17
C GLY A 78 11.10 -5.62 -9.96
N GLN A 79 11.49 -6.91 -9.90
CA GLN A 79 11.26 -7.77 -8.75
C GLN A 79 11.88 -7.17 -7.49
N ALA A 80 11.11 -7.07 -6.41
CA ALA A 80 11.61 -6.64 -5.13
C ALA A 80 12.24 -7.83 -4.36
N THR A 81 13.23 -7.52 -3.52
CA THR A 81 13.83 -8.51 -2.62
C THR A 81 12.90 -8.77 -1.44
N ASP A 82 12.82 -10.02 -1.00
CA ASP A 82 12.09 -10.37 0.23
C ASP A 82 12.86 -9.85 1.45
N ASN A 83 12.31 -8.81 2.06
CA ASN A 83 12.82 -8.21 3.30
C ASN A 83 11.74 -8.10 4.38
N HIS A 84 10.51 -8.61 4.14
CA HIS A 84 9.37 -8.37 5.02
C HIS A 84 8.61 -9.63 5.44
N SER A 85 9.04 -10.84 5.03
CA SER A 85 8.39 -12.09 5.44
C SER A 85 8.36 -12.25 6.95
N ASP A 86 9.44 -11.90 7.66
CA ASP A 86 9.51 -11.95 9.13
C ASP A 86 8.56 -10.92 9.77
N ILE A 87 8.37 -9.75 9.13
CA ILE A 87 7.41 -8.74 9.57
C ILE A 87 5.99 -9.29 9.45
N PHE A 88 5.62 -9.88 8.31
CA PHE A 88 4.30 -10.49 8.13
C PHE A 88 4.04 -11.60 9.15
N GLN A 89 5.06 -12.40 9.46
CA GLN A 89 4.94 -13.43 10.48
C GLN A 89 4.72 -12.81 11.86
N ALA A 90 5.49 -11.79 12.24
CA ALA A 90 5.34 -11.09 13.51
C ALA A 90 3.94 -10.45 13.68
N LEU A 91 3.44 -9.82 12.61
CA LEU A 91 2.10 -9.22 12.63
C LEU A 91 0.98 -10.28 12.72
N THR A 92 1.16 -11.43 12.07
CA THR A 92 0.19 -12.55 12.11
C THR A 92 0.14 -13.20 13.49
N ASP A 93 1.29 -13.30 14.17
CA ASP A 93 1.40 -13.89 15.50
C ASP A 93 0.89 -12.94 16.60
N LEU A 94 0.72 -11.65 16.30
CA LEU A 94 0.21 -10.67 17.25
C LEU A 94 -1.30 -10.81 17.40
N ASP A 95 -1.72 -11.40 18.53
CA ASP A 95 -3.13 -11.57 18.87
C ASP A 95 -3.70 -10.29 19.47
N LEU A 96 -4.35 -9.49 18.62
CA LEU A 96 -4.93 -8.21 19.02
C LEU A 96 -6.02 -8.34 20.11
N SER A 97 -6.65 -9.51 20.24
CA SER A 97 -7.71 -9.74 21.25
C SER A 97 -7.17 -9.78 22.69
N LYS A 98 -5.87 -10.02 22.85
CA LYS A 98 -5.18 -10.10 24.13
C LYS A 98 -4.55 -8.79 24.58
N LEU A 99 -4.60 -7.77 23.74
CA LEU A 99 -3.97 -6.48 24.01
C LEU A 99 -4.93 -5.54 24.74
N SER A 100 -4.40 -4.87 25.75
CA SER A 100 -5.08 -3.77 26.44
C SER A 100 -4.54 -2.41 26.01
N THR A 101 -3.30 -2.34 25.52
CA THR A 101 -2.63 -1.12 25.12
C THR A 101 -1.84 -1.30 23.83
N ARG A 102 -1.58 -0.18 23.12
CA ARG A 102 -0.65 -0.18 21.97
C ARG A 102 0.80 -0.44 22.38
N GLN A 103 1.14 -0.14 23.64
CA GLN A 103 2.47 -0.40 24.15
C GLN A 103 2.74 -1.91 24.23
N GLU A 104 1.77 -2.71 24.65
CA GLU A 104 1.88 -4.18 24.65
C GLU A 104 2.11 -4.72 23.23
N ALA A 105 1.48 -4.12 22.21
CA ALA A 105 1.74 -4.46 20.81
C ALA A 105 3.18 -4.12 20.41
N ASP A 106 3.71 -2.94 20.80
CA ASP A 106 5.10 -2.57 20.51
C ASP A 106 6.09 -3.51 21.19
N GLU A 107 5.86 -3.85 22.46
CA GLU A 107 6.70 -4.79 23.23
C GLU A 107 6.72 -6.19 22.58
N PHE A 108 5.56 -6.68 22.13
CA PHE A 108 5.48 -7.95 21.41
C PHE A 108 6.29 -7.92 20.10
N LEU A 109 6.14 -6.85 19.33
CA LEU A 109 6.86 -6.69 18.06
C LEU A 109 8.36 -6.44 18.27
N ALA A 110 8.77 -5.80 19.35
CA ALA A 110 10.18 -5.51 19.65
C ALA A 110 11.05 -6.76 19.77
N ALA A 111 10.47 -7.90 20.14
CA ALA A 111 11.17 -9.19 20.18
C ALA A 111 11.57 -9.71 18.78
N ARG A 112 10.97 -9.21 17.71
CA ARG A 112 11.18 -9.68 16.33
C ARG A 112 11.63 -8.59 15.37
N ILE A 113 11.27 -7.35 15.63
CA ILE A 113 11.55 -6.18 14.78
C ILE A 113 12.34 -5.17 15.61
N ALA A 114 13.66 -5.15 15.43
CA ALA A 114 14.55 -4.31 16.24
C ALA A 114 14.36 -2.81 15.97
N ASP A 115 14.08 -2.42 14.70
CA ASP A 115 13.94 -1.02 14.34
C ASP A 115 12.67 -0.40 14.91
N PHE A 116 12.84 0.60 15.76
CA PHE A 116 11.74 1.31 16.39
C PHE A 116 10.85 2.05 15.38
N GLY A 117 11.45 2.69 14.36
CA GLY A 117 10.71 3.42 13.33
C GLY A 117 9.76 2.50 12.55
N THR A 118 10.24 1.33 12.15
CA THR A 118 9.43 0.29 11.49
C THR A 118 8.27 -0.15 12.38
N ARG A 119 8.52 -0.44 13.67
CA ARG A 119 7.44 -0.83 14.59
C ARG A 119 6.37 0.25 14.72
N GLN A 120 6.78 1.52 14.91
CA GLN A 120 5.84 2.63 15.01
C GLN A 120 5.03 2.84 13.72
N PHE A 121 5.64 2.60 12.57
CA PHE A 121 4.93 2.61 11.29
C PHE A 121 3.89 1.49 11.21
N LEU A 122 4.25 0.27 11.57
CA LEU A 122 3.35 -0.89 11.56
C LEU A 122 2.17 -0.69 12.52
N LEU A 123 2.42 -0.15 13.71
CA LEU A 123 1.41 0.10 14.74
C LEU A 123 0.35 1.15 14.31
N LYS A 124 0.63 2.00 13.31
CA LYS A 124 -0.39 2.90 12.73
C LYS A 124 -1.55 2.14 12.08
N ASN A 125 -1.34 0.87 11.73
CA ASN A 125 -2.36 -0.01 11.17
C ASN A 125 -3.24 -0.67 12.24
N ILE A 126 -3.03 -0.42 13.52
CA ILE A 126 -3.92 -0.84 14.59
C ILE A 126 -4.93 0.30 14.88
N THR A 127 -6.19 -0.06 15.03
CA THR A 127 -7.28 0.84 15.43
C THR A 127 -8.01 0.27 16.63
N CYS A 128 -8.70 1.14 17.39
CA CYS A 128 -9.63 0.71 18.43
C CYS A 128 -11.00 0.41 17.80
N ASN A 129 -11.62 -0.67 18.22
CA ASN A 129 -13.00 -0.97 17.87
C ASN A 129 -13.96 -0.08 18.70
N PRO A 130 -15.16 0.25 18.17
CA PRO A 130 -16.18 0.98 18.93
C PRO A 130 -16.58 0.28 20.23
N ASP A 131 -16.60 -1.05 20.23
CA ASP A 131 -16.98 -1.90 21.38
C ASP A 131 -15.78 -2.23 22.29
N GLY A 132 -14.65 -1.61 22.06
CA GLY A 132 -13.39 -1.86 22.77
C GLY A 132 -12.50 -2.90 22.07
N GLY A 133 -11.23 -2.96 22.51
CA GLY A 133 -10.21 -3.81 21.88
C GLY A 133 -9.61 -3.21 20.61
N PHE A 134 -8.76 -4.00 19.94
CA PHE A 134 -8.00 -3.58 18.78
C PHE A 134 -8.34 -4.39 17.53
N ALA A 135 -8.21 -3.75 16.36
CA ALA A 135 -8.34 -4.38 15.07
C ALA A 135 -7.27 -3.86 14.09
N TRP A 136 -6.99 -4.64 13.05
CA TRP A 136 -6.19 -4.17 11.93
C TRP A 136 -7.00 -3.25 11.02
N LYS A 137 -6.40 -2.14 10.58
CA LYS A 137 -6.92 -1.29 9.49
C LYS A 137 -6.62 -1.87 8.12
N MET A 138 -5.87 -2.94 8.05
CA MET A 138 -5.48 -3.64 6.83
C MET A 138 -5.98 -5.07 6.86
N ASN A 139 -6.24 -5.62 5.68
CA ASN A 139 -6.58 -7.03 5.50
C ASN A 139 -5.31 -7.89 5.54
N LEU A 140 -4.72 -8.04 6.74
CA LEU A 140 -3.46 -8.75 6.93
C LEU A 140 -3.45 -10.17 6.32
N PRO A 141 -4.54 -10.99 6.44
CA PRO A 141 -4.58 -12.30 5.79
C PRO A 141 -4.45 -12.24 4.26
N ALA A 142 -5.13 -11.29 3.60
CA ALA A 142 -5.03 -11.13 2.15
C ALA A 142 -3.65 -10.63 1.72
N LEU A 143 -3.08 -9.64 2.43
CA LEU A 143 -1.74 -9.14 2.17
C LEU A 143 -0.66 -10.22 2.31
N ARG A 144 -0.79 -11.08 3.32
CA ARG A 144 0.13 -12.21 3.51
C ARG A 144 0.02 -13.21 2.37
N ARG A 145 -1.19 -13.56 1.92
CA ARG A 145 -1.38 -14.47 0.77
C ARG A 145 -0.80 -13.89 -0.51
N ALA A 146 -0.98 -12.59 -0.72
CA ALA A 146 -0.52 -11.86 -1.91
C ALA A 146 0.94 -11.35 -1.80
N TYR A 147 1.71 -11.81 -0.82
CA TYR A 147 3.07 -11.27 -0.61
C TYR A 147 3.98 -11.48 -1.82
N ALA A 148 3.86 -12.60 -2.53
CA ALA A 148 4.59 -12.84 -3.77
C ALA A 148 4.22 -11.81 -4.88
N ASP A 149 2.93 -11.41 -4.95
CA ASP A 149 2.45 -10.40 -5.89
C ASP A 149 2.96 -8.99 -5.52
N ILE A 150 3.09 -8.70 -4.21
CA ILE A 150 3.70 -7.44 -3.72
C ILE A 150 5.18 -7.35 -4.10
N LEU A 151 5.90 -8.47 -4.14
CA LEU A 151 7.29 -8.52 -4.60
C LEU A 151 7.42 -8.50 -6.12
N ALA A 152 6.38 -8.83 -6.87
CA ALA A 152 6.42 -8.98 -8.31
C ALA A 152 6.86 -7.71 -9.05
N PRO A 153 7.45 -7.83 -10.24
CA PRO A 153 7.70 -6.69 -11.10
C PRO A 153 6.40 -6.12 -11.66
N VAL A 154 6.40 -4.86 -12.07
CA VAL A 154 5.34 -4.30 -12.90
C VAL A 154 5.63 -4.60 -14.37
N SER A 155 4.60 -4.75 -15.18
CA SER A 155 4.73 -5.07 -16.61
C SER A 155 3.56 -4.51 -17.41
N GLY A 156 3.81 -4.17 -18.68
CA GLY A 156 2.83 -3.64 -19.62
C GLY A 156 3.50 -2.96 -20.79
N GLU A 157 2.72 -2.26 -21.60
CA GLU A 157 3.23 -1.47 -22.72
C GLU A 157 4.02 -0.24 -22.20
N PRO A 158 5.04 0.22 -22.94
CA PRO A 158 5.85 1.35 -22.53
C PRO A 158 5.01 2.63 -22.30
N PHE A 159 5.27 3.31 -21.18
CA PHE A 159 4.70 4.62 -20.90
C PHE A 159 5.58 5.70 -21.52
N ASP A 160 5.01 6.51 -22.41
CA ASP A 160 5.73 7.48 -23.27
C ASP A 160 5.62 8.93 -22.77
N LYS A 161 5.00 9.16 -21.61
CA LYS A 161 4.82 10.49 -21.02
C LYS A 161 5.86 10.78 -19.92
N PRO A 162 5.96 12.03 -19.42
CA PRO A 162 6.97 12.39 -18.43
C PRO A 162 6.90 11.53 -17.16
N ALA A 163 8.04 10.92 -16.81
CA ALA A 163 8.20 10.12 -15.61
C ALA A 163 9.46 10.56 -14.83
N LEU A 164 9.31 10.73 -13.52
CA LEU A 164 10.39 11.07 -12.59
C LEU A 164 10.55 9.94 -11.56
N PHE A 165 11.76 9.44 -11.43
CA PHE A 165 12.15 8.51 -10.37
C PHE A 165 13.02 9.22 -9.35
N VAL A 166 12.61 9.15 -8.08
CA VAL A 166 13.31 9.74 -6.93
C VAL A 166 13.78 8.59 -6.03
N ARG A 167 15.05 8.63 -5.66
CA ARG A 167 15.68 7.62 -4.80
C ARG A 167 16.16 8.26 -3.51
#